data_0af96cbaa2251f570d49b75d46d95055
#
_entry.id   0af96cbaa2251f570d49b75d46d95055
#
_cell.length_a   1.000
_cell.length_b   1.000
_cell.length_c   1.000
_cell.angle_alpha   90.00
_cell.angle_beta   90.00
_cell.angle_gamma   90.00
#
_symmetry.space_group_name_H-M   'P 1'
#
loop_
_entity.id
_entity.type
_entity.pdbx_description
1 polymer ?
#
loop_
_entity_poly.entity_id
_entity_poly.type
_entity_poly.pdbx_seq_one_letter_code
_entity_poly.pdbx_strand_id
1 'polypeptide(L)'
;MLPDVLALEVVTPDRAVVRESVAEVQLPGREGYLGILPGHTPLLTELATGALSYRQGGQTRRVAVSGGFAEVLADRVIVLADSAERAEEIDAARARTALATAEKQLAAAAGTDWETAQQAIDRARTRLEVAAPGGAAHGAEGHAAH
;
A
#
# COMPACT_ATOMS: atom_id res chain seq x y z
N MET A 1 -3.84 8.70 -28.25
CA MET A 1 -3.61 7.26 -28.00
C MET A 1 -3.40 7.03 -26.52
N LEU A 2 -4.10 6.06 -25.93
CA LEU A 2 -3.93 5.75 -24.53
C LEU A 2 -2.64 4.94 -24.32
N PRO A 3 -1.93 5.15 -23.21
CA PRO A 3 -0.75 4.34 -22.89
C PRO A 3 -1.13 2.89 -22.59
N ASP A 4 -0.20 1.97 -22.82
CA ASP A 4 -0.40 0.55 -22.56
C ASP A 4 0.07 0.14 -21.17
N VAL A 5 0.94 0.94 -20.57
CA VAL A 5 1.50 0.67 -19.24
C VAL A 5 1.53 1.93 -18.40
N LEU A 6 1.71 1.74 -17.11
CA LEU A 6 1.94 2.82 -16.16
C LEU A 6 3.38 2.77 -15.66
N ALA A 7 4.04 3.90 -15.60
CA ALA A 7 5.30 4.01 -14.90
C ALA A 7 4.98 4.20 -13.42
N LEU A 8 5.30 3.20 -12.60
CA LEU A 8 5.06 3.26 -11.15
C LEU A 8 6.33 3.64 -10.42
N GLU A 9 6.26 4.68 -9.60
CA GLU A 9 7.30 5.01 -8.65
C GLU A 9 6.71 5.01 -7.24
N VAL A 10 7.38 4.32 -6.33
CA VAL A 10 7.07 4.39 -4.89
C VAL A 10 8.33 4.85 -4.19
N VAL A 11 8.25 6.01 -3.57
CA VAL A 11 9.39 6.69 -2.96
C VAL A 11 9.06 7.05 -1.52
N THR A 12 10.05 6.88 -0.64
CA THR A 12 9.99 7.36 0.73
C THR A 12 11.06 8.44 0.92
N PRO A 13 11.09 9.15 2.06
CA PRO A 13 12.19 10.09 2.31
C PRO A 13 13.58 9.47 2.25
N ASP A 14 13.69 8.16 2.45
CA ASP A 14 14.98 7.48 2.52
C ASP A 14 15.43 6.87 1.19
N ARG A 15 14.49 6.43 0.34
CA ARG A 15 14.88 5.68 -0.85
C ARG A 15 13.72 5.54 -1.86
N ALA A 16 14.09 5.13 -3.06
CA ALA A 16 13.12 4.65 -4.04
C ALA A 16 12.88 3.16 -3.77
N VAL A 17 11.63 2.80 -3.53
CA VAL A 17 11.24 1.42 -3.19
C VAL A 17 10.87 0.64 -4.45
N VAL A 18 10.14 1.27 -5.37
CA VAL A 18 9.72 0.67 -6.64
C VAL A 18 9.92 1.68 -7.76
N ARG A 19 10.43 1.21 -8.91
CA ARG A 19 10.45 1.95 -10.18
C ARG A 19 10.27 0.93 -11.28
N GLU A 20 9.04 0.75 -11.72
CA GLU A 20 8.70 -0.32 -12.67
C GLU A 20 7.66 0.15 -13.67
N SER A 21 7.64 -0.50 -14.84
CA SER A 21 6.53 -0.39 -15.79
C SER A 21 5.54 -1.48 -15.45
N VAL A 22 4.30 -1.11 -15.20
CA VAL A 22 3.28 -2.03 -14.70
C VAL A 22 1.99 -1.92 -15.50
N ALA A 23 1.16 -2.96 -15.44
CA ALA A 23 -0.11 -3.00 -16.16
C ALA A 23 -1.25 -2.39 -15.34
N GLU A 24 -1.16 -2.45 -14.03
CA GLU A 24 -2.21 -1.98 -13.12
C GLU A 24 -1.63 -1.72 -11.74
N VAL A 25 -2.18 -0.73 -11.05
CA VAL A 25 -1.81 -0.42 -9.66
C VAL A 25 -3.08 -0.34 -8.83
N GLN A 26 -3.03 -0.87 -7.62
CA GLN A 26 -4.07 -0.67 -6.62
C GLN A 26 -3.48 0.07 -5.44
N LEU A 27 -4.10 1.19 -5.09
CA LEU A 27 -3.64 2.09 -4.05
C LEU A 27 -4.53 2.02 -2.81
N PRO A 28 -3.96 1.96 -1.61
CA PRO A 28 -4.75 2.09 -0.39
C PRO A 28 -5.05 3.56 -0.12
N GLY A 29 -6.04 4.11 -0.80
CA GLY A 29 -6.48 5.49 -0.57
C GLY A 29 -7.12 5.64 0.80
N ARG A 30 -7.10 6.86 1.30
CA ARG A 30 -7.66 7.14 2.63
C ARG A 30 -9.14 6.82 2.73
N GLU A 31 -9.87 6.95 1.63
CA GLU A 31 -11.31 6.68 1.57
C GLU A 31 -11.64 5.32 0.95
N GLY A 32 -10.64 4.49 0.71
CA GLY A 32 -10.81 3.16 0.14
C GLY A 32 -9.78 2.88 -0.94
N TYR A 33 -9.71 1.63 -1.36
CA TYR A 33 -8.80 1.20 -2.41
C TYR A 33 -9.20 1.76 -3.76
N LEU A 34 -8.20 2.14 -4.55
CA LEU A 34 -8.37 2.67 -5.90
C LEU A 34 -7.64 1.79 -6.90
N GLY A 35 -8.33 1.34 -7.94
CA GLY A 35 -7.72 0.61 -9.04
C GLY A 35 -7.33 1.59 -10.16
N ILE A 36 -6.07 1.56 -10.56
CA ILE A 36 -5.51 2.46 -11.56
C ILE A 36 -5.06 1.66 -12.77
N LEU A 37 -5.65 1.98 -13.93
CA LEU A 37 -5.25 1.43 -15.22
C LEU A 37 -4.63 2.54 -16.08
N PRO A 38 -3.84 2.18 -17.10
CA PRO A 38 -3.35 3.19 -18.05
C PRO A 38 -4.49 4.00 -18.64
N GLY A 39 -4.29 5.29 -18.76
CA GLY A 39 -5.32 6.22 -19.23
C GLY A 39 -6.21 6.80 -18.14
N HIS A 40 -5.94 6.48 -16.89
CA HIS A 40 -6.75 6.96 -15.76
C HIS A 40 -6.78 8.48 -15.71
N THR A 41 -7.93 9.04 -15.35
CA THR A 41 -8.10 10.47 -15.13
C THR A 41 -7.11 10.96 -14.05
N PRO A 42 -6.50 12.13 -14.23
CA PRO A 42 -5.59 12.66 -13.22
C PRO A 42 -6.23 12.78 -11.85
N LEU A 43 -5.48 12.39 -10.83
CA LEU A 43 -5.97 12.36 -9.45
C LEU A 43 -4.81 12.56 -8.48
N LEU A 44 -5.03 13.33 -7.44
CA LEU A 44 -4.12 13.41 -6.30
C LEU A 44 -4.90 12.90 -5.08
N THR A 45 -4.38 11.89 -4.41
CA THR A 45 -5.07 11.27 -3.28
C THR A 45 -4.15 11.05 -2.10
N GLU A 46 -4.71 11.16 -0.90
CA GLU A 46 -4.02 10.83 0.33
C GLU A 46 -4.09 9.31 0.55
N LEU A 47 -3.01 8.75 1.07
CA LEU A 47 -2.91 7.31 1.31
C LEU A 47 -3.13 6.97 2.79
N ALA A 48 -3.77 5.84 3.01
CA ALA A 48 -3.87 5.21 4.32
C ALA A 48 -2.72 4.21 4.49
N THR A 49 -2.72 3.51 5.61
CA THR A 49 -1.87 2.34 5.80
C THR A 49 -2.55 1.15 5.13
N GLY A 50 -1.84 0.48 4.24
CA GLY A 50 -2.40 -0.65 3.52
C GLY A 50 -1.44 -1.24 2.50
N ALA A 51 -1.91 -2.27 1.81
CA ALA A 51 -1.13 -2.93 0.77
C ALA A 51 -1.35 -2.23 -0.57
N LEU A 52 -0.28 -1.66 -1.12
CA LEU A 52 -0.25 -1.26 -2.52
C LEU A 52 0.10 -2.51 -3.33
N SER A 53 -0.64 -2.78 -4.39
CA SER A 53 -0.31 -3.89 -5.27
C SER A 53 -0.19 -3.42 -6.71
N TYR A 54 0.63 -4.12 -7.49
CA TYR A 54 0.77 -3.85 -8.90
C TYR A 54 0.98 -5.14 -9.68
N ARG A 55 0.49 -5.14 -10.91
CA ARG A 55 0.61 -6.30 -11.79
C ARG A 55 1.66 -6.04 -12.86
N GLN A 56 2.58 -6.97 -12.97
CA GLN A 56 3.67 -6.89 -13.93
C GLN A 56 3.96 -8.28 -14.48
N GLY A 57 3.85 -8.45 -15.80
CA GLY A 57 4.18 -9.71 -16.45
C GLY A 57 3.39 -10.91 -15.93
N GLY A 58 2.12 -10.74 -15.58
CA GLY A 58 1.28 -11.82 -15.06
C GLY A 58 1.46 -12.08 -13.57
N GLN A 59 2.36 -11.36 -12.91
CA GLN A 59 2.57 -11.47 -11.46
C GLN A 59 2.01 -10.25 -10.75
N THR A 60 1.43 -10.48 -9.58
CA THR A 60 1.03 -9.41 -8.67
C THR A 60 2.08 -9.28 -7.57
N ARG A 61 2.60 -8.09 -7.42
CA ARG A 61 3.57 -7.76 -6.38
C ARG A 61 2.95 -6.77 -5.40
N ARG A 62 3.40 -6.80 -4.17
CA ARG A 62 2.80 -5.98 -3.11
C ARG A 62 3.85 -5.25 -2.30
N VAL A 63 3.44 -4.08 -1.81
CA VAL A 63 4.26 -3.20 -0.98
C VAL A 63 3.40 -2.75 0.20
N ALA A 64 3.93 -2.86 1.40
CA ALA A 64 3.27 -2.32 2.58
C ALA A 64 3.57 -0.83 2.64
N VAL A 65 2.55 0.02 2.51
CA VAL A 65 2.72 1.46 2.59
C VAL A 65 1.99 2.02 3.80
N SER A 66 2.50 3.11 4.34
CA SER A 66 1.88 3.77 5.46
C SER A 66 1.92 5.27 5.22
N GLY A 67 0.76 5.85 4.99
CA GLY A 67 0.62 7.29 4.80
C GLY A 67 1.22 7.82 3.52
N GLY A 68 1.08 9.12 3.34
CA GLY A 68 1.62 9.83 2.19
C GLY A 68 0.56 10.18 1.16
N PHE A 69 1.02 10.39 -0.08
CA PHE A 69 0.17 10.82 -1.19
C PHE A 69 0.52 10.06 -2.45
N ALA A 70 -0.45 9.96 -3.34
CA ALA A 70 -0.23 9.43 -4.69
C ALA A 70 -0.75 10.42 -5.71
N GLU A 71 0.06 10.65 -6.75
CA GLU A 71 -0.32 11.39 -7.93
C GLU A 71 -0.54 10.39 -9.06
N VAL A 72 -1.73 10.41 -9.64
CA VAL A 72 -2.11 9.52 -10.74
C VAL A 72 -2.25 10.36 -11.99
N LEU A 73 -1.56 9.95 -13.05
CA LEU A 73 -1.68 10.53 -14.38
C LEU A 73 -2.00 9.40 -15.37
N ALA A 74 -2.30 9.75 -16.62
CA ALA A 74 -2.69 8.74 -17.61
C ALA A 74 -1.61 7.68 -17.86
N ASP A 75 -0.33 8.05 -17.71
CA ASP A 75 0.81 7.19 -18.03
C ASP A 75 1.69 6.83 -16.82
N ARG A 76 1.35 7.33 -15.62
CA ARG A 76 2.21 7.11 -14.45
C ARG A 76 1.46 7.25 -13.14
N VAL A 77 2.02 6.59 -12.12
CA VAL A 77 1.58 6.72 -10.74
C VAL A 77 2.82 6.99 -9.89
N ILE A 78 2.82 8.09 -9.17
CA ILE A 78 3.90 8.47 -8.28
C ILE A 78 3.37 8.43 -6.85
N VAL A 79 3.97 7.58 -6.04
CA VAL A 79 3.60 7.40 -4.64
C VAL A 79 4.72 7.96 -3.76
N LEU A 80 4.37 8.96 -2.96
CA LEU A 80 5.26 9.54 -1.95
C LEU A 80 4.76 9.07 -0.60
N ALA A 81 5.28 7.93 -0.15
CA ALA A 81 4.85 7.29 1.09
C ALA A 81 5.70 7.74 2.28
N ASP A 82 5.08 7.81 3.45
CA ASP A 82 5.83 8.07 4.68
C ASP A 82 6.73 6.88 4.99
N SER A 83 6.24 5.66 4.78
CA SER A 83 7.05 4.45 4.83
C SER A 83 6.53 3.44 3.81
N ALA A 84 7.45 2.61 3.30
CA ALA A 84 7.11 1.56 2.34
C ALA A 84 8.13 0.43 2.41
N GLU A 85 7.62 -0.81 2.35
CA GLU A 85 8.44 -2.02 2.35
C GLU A 85 7.89 -3.01 1.33
N ARG A 86 8.77 -3.58 0.51
CA ARG A 86 8.38 -4.66 -0.39
C ARG A 86 8.19 -5.95 0.41
N ALA A 87 7.39 -6.88 -0.14
CA ALA A 87 7.09 -8.14 0.52
C ALA A 87 8.34 -8.89 1.00
N GLU A 88 9.37 -8.96 0.16
CA GLU A 88 10.60 -9.66 0.45
C GLU A 88 11.48 -8.99 1.51
N GLU A 89 11.19 -7.74 1.84
CA GLU A 89 11.94 -6.99 2.85
C GLU A 89 11.32 -7.11 4.24
N ILE A 90 10.10 -7.64 4.34
CA ILE A 90 9.35 -7.66 5.59
C ILE A 90 9.77 -8.86 6.45
N ASP A 91 10.13 -8.57 7.70
CA ASP A 91 10.36 -9.58 8.72
C ASP A 91 9.02 -9.92 9.37
N ALA A 92 8.41 -11.02 8.95
CA ALA A 92 7.09 -11.43 9.41
C ALA A 92 7.05 -11.74 10.92
N ALA A 93 8.11 -12.34 11.45
CA ALA A 93 8.17 -12.65 12.88
C ALA A 93 8.17 -11.37 13.71
N ARG A 94 8.92 -10.36 13.27
CA ARG A 94 8.97 -9.08 13.93
C ARG A 94 7.63 -8.36 13.85
N ALA A 95 6.95 -8.47 12.70
CA ALA A 95 5.63 -7.88 12.53
C ALA A 95 4.59 -8.52 13.45
N ARG A 96 4.66 -9.84 13.64
CA ARG A 96 3.76 -10.54 14.58
C ARG A 96 3.98 -10.07 16.02
N THR A 97 5.23 -9.90 16.41
CA THR A 97 5.56 -9.38 17.75
C THR A 97 5.06 -7.95 17.92
N ALA A 98 5.26 -7.11 16.91
CA ALA A 98 4.77 -5.74 16.93
C ALA A 98 3.25 -5.68 17.04
N LEU A 99 2.54 -6.57 16.34
CA LEU A 99 1.09 -6.66 16.41
C LEU A 99 0.63 -7.02 17.82
N ALA A 100 1.21 -8.05 18.41
CA ALA A 100 0.84 -8.48 19.76
C ALA A 100 1.08 -7.37 20.80
N THR A 101 2.20 -6.66 20.68
CA THR A 101 2.51 -5.54 21.57
C THR A 101 1.50 -4.41 21.40
N ALA A 102 1.17 -4.05 20.16
CA ALA A 102 0.23 -2.98 19.87
C ALA A 102 -1.19 -3.32 20.36
N GLU A 103 -1.60 -4.58 20.23
CA GLU A 103 -2.90 -5.02 20.72
C GLU A 103 -3.01 -4.90 22.24
N LYS A 104 -1.93 -5.22 22.96
CA LYS A 104 -1.88 -5.04 24.41
C LYS A 104 -1.93 -3.56 24.79
N GLN A 105 -1.23 -2.72 24.06
CA GLN A 105 -1.25 -1.27 24.27
C GLN A 105 -2.63 -0.70 24.03
N LEU A 106 -3.33 -1.17 23.00
CA LEU A 106 -4.69 -0.73 22.70
C LEU A 106 -5.65 -1.09 23.83
N ALA A 107 -5.55 -2.31 24.37
CA ALA A 107 -6.41 -2.77 25.45
C ALA A 107 -6.22 -1.96 26.74
N ALA A 108 -5.02 -1.42 26.95
CA ALA A 108 -4.68 -0.63 28.14
C ALA A 108 -4.78 0.88 27.90
N ALA A 109 -5.04 1.31 26.66
CA ALA A 109 -4.95 2.70 26.26
C ALA A 109 -6.13 3.54 26.77
N ALA A 110 -5.83 4.82 27.03
CA ALA A 110 -6.82 5.84 27.35
C ALA A 110 -6.45 7.11 26.58
N GLY A 111 -7.45 7.87 26.20
CA GLY A 111 -7.22 9.14 25.50
C GLY A 111 -6.58 8.96 24.13
N THR A 112 -5.57 9.78 23.84
CA THR A 112 -4.89 9.78 22.52
C THR A 112 -3.99 8.58 22.29
N ASP A 113 -3.65 7.83 23.31
CA ASP A 113 -2.81 6.63 23.17
C ASP A 113 -3.51 5.55 22.35
N TRP A 114 -4.81 5.59 22.32
CA TRP A 114 -5.63 4.69 21.52
C TRP A 114 -5.31 4.81 20.04
N GLU A 115 -5.21 6.04 19.52
CA GLU A 115 -4.92 6.26 18.10
C GLU A 115 -3.53 5.75 17.72
N THR A 116 -2.54 6.00 18.56
CA THR A 116 -1.17 5.54 18.33
C THR A 116 -1.11 4.01 18.29
N ALA A 117 -1.79 3.35 19.22
CA ALA A 117 -1.85 1.90 19.26
C ALA A 117 -2.57 1.34 18.03
N GLN A 118 -3.67 1.96 17.60
CA GLN A 118 -4.42 1.53 16.43
C GLN A 118 -3.57 1.65 15.16
N GLN A 119 -2.84 2.75 15.00
CA GLN A 119 -1.94 2.93 13.87
C GLN A 119 -0.84 1.85 13.83
N ALA A 120 -0.31 1.50 14.99
CA ALA A 120 0.70 0.44 15.08
C ALA A 120 0.11 -0.92 14.69
N ILE A 121 -1.13 -1.19 15.08
CA ILE A 121 -1.85 -2.40 14.68
C ILE A 121 -2.02 -2.45 13.16
N ASP A 122 -2.47 -1.35 12.57
CA ASP A 122 -2.71 -1.27 11.13
C ASP A 122 -1.42 -1.52 10.35
N ARG A 123 -0.31 -0.93 10.77
CA ARG A 123 0.99 -1.16 10.13
C ARG A 123 1.44 -2.61 10.23
N ALA A 124 1.31 -3.20 11.41
CA ALA A 124 1.73 -4.58 11.62
C ALA A 124 0.88 -5.57 10.82
N ARG A 125 -0.43 -5.36 10.78
CA ARG A 125 -1.34 -6.19 9.98
C ARG A 125 -1.05 -6.07 8.50
N THR A 126 -0.78 -4.87 8.02
CA THR A 126 -0.44 -4.64 6.62
C THR A 126 0.85 -5.36 6.24
N ARG A 127 1.87 -5.30 7.09
CA ARG A 127 3.12 -6.04 6.86
C ARG A 127 2.87 -7.54 6.76
N LEU A 128 2.08 -8.09 7.68
CA LEU A 128 1.76 -9.52 7.66
C LEU A 128 0.99 -9.91 6.41
N GLU A 129 0.02 -9.08 5.99
CA GLU A 129 -0.73 -9.31 4.78
C GLU A 129 0.18 -9.32 3.55
N VAL A 130 1.05 -8.34 3.43
CA VAL A 130 1.95 -8.20 2.29
C VAL A 130 3.00 -9.31 2.25
N ALA A 131 3.50 -9.73 3.41
CA ALA A 131 4.50 -10.80 3.50
C ALA A 131 3.92 -12.18 3.24
N ALA A 132 2.60 -12.36 3.37
CA ALA A 132 1.97 -13.67 3.22
C ALA A 132 2.04 -14.15 1.77
N PRO A 133 2.55 -15.37 1.50
CA PRO A 133 2.60 -15.91 0.14
C PRO A 133 1.19 -16.01 -0.45
N GLY A 134 1.02 -15.51 -1.68
CA GLY A 134 -0.23 -15.64 -2.40
C GLY A 134 -1.42 -14.91 -1.80
N GLY A 135 -1.18 -13.91 -0.95
CA GLY A 135 -2.26 -13.08 -0.42
C GLY A 135 -3.04 -12.41 -1.55
N ALA A 136 -4.36 -12.32 -1.41
CA ALA A 136 -5.22 -11.73 -2.44
C ALA A 136 -4.97 -10.24 -2.57
N ALA A 137 -4.99 -9.75 -3.82
CA ALA A 137 -4.99 -8.32 -4.07
C ALA A 137 -6.38 -7.77 -3.67
N HIS A 138 -6.39 -6.61 -3.01
CA HIS A 138 -7.62 -6.01 -2.53
C HIS A 138 -8.61 -5.64 -3.64
N GLY A 139 -8.15 -5.39 -4.84
CA GLY A 139 -9.02 -5.03 -5.95
C GLY A 139 -9.69 -6.18 -6.65
N ALA A 140 -9.38 -7.42 -6.27
CA ALA A 140 -9.99 -8.59 -6.92
C ALA A 140 -11.49 -8.69 -6.67
N GLU A 141 -12.00 -8.00 -5.67
CA GLU A 141 -13.39 -8.09 -5.24
C GLU A 141 -14.15 -6.80 -5.52
N GLY A 142 -14.46 -6.52 -6.75
CA GLY A 142 -15.44 -5.51 -7.05
C GLY A 142 -14.94 -4.09 -7.28
N HIS A 143 -13.69 -3.92 -7.59
CA HIS A 143 -13.15 -2.60 -7.93
C HIS A 143 -13.05 -2.37 -9.45
N ALA A 144 -13.73 -3.17 -10.21
CA ALA A 144 -13.71 -3.03 -11.67
C ALA A 144 -14.28 -1.71 -12.17
N ALA A 145 -14.94 -0.96 -11.32
CA ALA A 145 -15.61 0.28 -11.69
C ALA A 145 -14.71 1.50 -11.71
N HIS A 146 -13.47 1.38 -11.35
CA HIS A 146 -12.56 2.55 -11.34
C HIS A 146 -11.83 2.77 -12.64
#